data_6e75dd08d9904a381f731f6480d37370
#
_entry.id   6e75dd08d9904a381f731f6480d37370
#
_cell.length_a   1.000
_cell.length_b   1.000
_cell.length_c   1.000
_cell.angle_alpha   90.00
_cell.angle_beta   90.00
_cell.angle_gamma   90.00
#
_symmetry.space_group_name_H-M   'P 1'
#
loop_
_entity.id
_entity.type
_entity.pdbx_description
1 polymer ?
#
loop_
_entity_poly.entity_id
_entity_poly.type
_entity_poly.pdbx_seq_one_letter_code
_entity_poly.pdbx_strand_id
1 'polypeptide(L)'
;MSRDARQEAAAPSPLDTIADEILDGIRERGTYRRMRVLDGLQAPRMQVDGRDVLLFAGSNYLDLARHPEVIEAAERASRDYGCAAGGSRLITGNLACHEALEADLAGFFGREAALAFNTGYMANVGVIPAIVGPGDVLVSDELNHASIIDGARLARTDVAVFRHGDVDSFTETLERVRPDARRVLVACDGVYSMDGDTAPVAEIVKRAHDHDAIVLLDDAHGTGCLGARGRGTAEAAGVLEEVDILMGTLGKSIGSFGAFIAGSAKLRDLLVNTARSFIFSCALAPAQVEAARVSLRLVDEEPWRRERLAANCDQLRAALRAEGVSTEPSTTHILPVVIGENATTMTVCERLLDRGFYAQGIRHPEKFTAKRNVFEEVMRKDKTTPDMEPFDMFDESMRVEET
;
A
#
# COMPACT_ATOMS: atom_id res chain seq x y z
N MET A 1 15.22 -57.58 22.29
CA MET A 1 13.82 -57.17 22.55
C MET A 1 13.61 -55.80 21.94
N SER A 2 13.10 -55.79 20.75
CA SER A 2 12.77 -54.59 19.95
C SER A 2 11.47 -54.01 20.51
N ARG A 3 11.49 -52.77 20.97
CA ARG A 3 10.29 -51.98 21.21
C ARG A 3 10.04 -51.07 20.01
N ASP A 4 9.34 -51.61 19.03
CA ASP A 4 8.60 -50.84 18.04
C ASP A 4 7.42 -50.17 18.73
N ALA A 5 7.65 -48.98 19.28
CA ALA A 5 6.58 -48.10 19.68
C ALA A 5 6.07 -47.40 18.42
N ARG A 6 5.09 -47.96 17.74
CA ARG A 6 4.25 -47.22 16.81
C ARG A 6 3.61 -46.11 17.64
N GLN A 7 4.07 -44.87 17.46
CA GLN A 7 3.37 -43.71 17.91
C GLN A 7 2.05 -43.68 17.13
N GLU A 8 0.95 -44.13 17.75
CA GLU A 8 -0.38 -43.87 17.24
C GLU A 8 -0.50 -42.34 17.10
N ALA A 9 -0.71 -41.90 15.86
CA ALA A 9 -0.95 -40.50 15.58
C ALA A 9 -2.18 -40.08 16.42
N ALA A 10 -1.97 -39.15 17.36
CA ALA A 10 -3.08 -38.61 18.14
C ALA A 10 -4.15 -38.05 17.18
N ALA A 11 -5.42 -38.25 17.52
CA ALA A 11 -6.51 -37.65 16.74
C ALA A 11 -6.26 -36.13 16.60
N PRO A 12 -6.56 -35.54 15.44
CA PRO A 12 -6.37 -34.11 15.23
C PRO A 12 -7.13 -33.31 16.27
N SER A 13 -6.55 -32.19 16.68
CA SER A 13 -7.25 -31.28 17.61
C SER A 13 -8.49 -30.68 16.93
N PRO A 14 -9.52 -30.23 17.69
CA PRO A 14 -10.65 -29.52 17.09
C PRO A 14 -10.21 -28.30 16.23
N LEU A 15 -9.14 -27.60 16.64
CA LEU A 15 -8.58 -26.49 15.87
C LEU A 15 -8.00 -26.98 14.53
N ASP A 16 -7.26 -28.09 14.53
CA ASP A 16 -6.65 -28.64 13.30
C ASP A 16 -7.74 -29.08 12.31
N THR A 17 -8.81 -29.70 12.83
CA THR A 17 -9.97 -30.09 12.00
C THR A 17 -10.63 -28.88 11.32
N ILE A 18 -10.87 -27.81 12.06
CA ILE A 18 -11.42 -26.54 11.50
C ILE A 18 -10.43 -25.91 10.51
N ALA A 19 -9.15 -25.92 10.84
CA ALA A 19 -8.11 -25.38 9.96
C ALA A 19 -8.01 -26.15 8.64
N ASP A 20 -8.07 -27.49 8.69
CA ASP A 20 -8.02 -28.34 7.48
C ASP A 20 -9.25 -28.05 6.59
N GLU A 21 -10.45 -28.01 7.15
CA GLU A 21 -11.68 -27.69 6.40
C GLU A 21 -11.58 -26.33 5.68
N ILE A 22 -11.13 -25.28 6.39
CA ILE A 22 -10.97 -23.93 5.82
C ILE A 22 -9.88 -23.93 4.75
N LEU A 23 -8.72 -24.56 5.02
CA LEU A 23 -7.59 -24.60 4.11
C LEU A 23 -7.90 -25.39 2.84
N ASP A 24 -8.67 -26.48 2.93
CA ASP A 24 -9.10 -27.25 1.78
C ASP A 24 -10.03 -26.43 0.88
N GLY A 25 -10.98 -25.71 1.44
CA GLY A 25 -11.80 -24.78 0.67
C GLY A 25 -10.98 -23.65 0.00
N ILE A 26 -9.90 -23.19 0.64
CA ILE A 26 -8.96 -22.21 0.05
C ILE A 26 -8.17 -22.85 -1.11
N ARG A 27 -7.72 -24.10 -0.97
CA ARG A 27 -7.01 -24.85 -2.03
C ARG A 27 -7.90 -25.12 -3.23
N GLU A 28 -9.15 -25.54 -3.01
CA GLU A 28 -10.13 -25.77 -4.07
C GLU A 28 -10.41 -24.52 -4.91
N ARG A 29 -10.46 -23.34 -4.28
CA ARG A 29 -10.61 -22.07 -4.97
C ARG A 29 -9.32 -21.56 -5.64
N GLY A 30 -8.18 -22.28 -5.50
CA GLY A 30 -6.89 -21.85 -6.06
C GLY A 30 -6.33 -20.58 -5.43
N THR A 31 -6.78 -20.22 -4.21
CA THR A 31 -6.36 -18.98 -3.52
C THR A 31 -5.39 -19.23 -2.35
N TYR A 32 -4.87 -20.46 -2.22
CA TYR A 32 -3.89 -20.81 -1.19
C TYR A 32 -2.61 -19.96 -1.32
N ARG A 33 -2.21 -19.31 -0.22
CA ARG A 33 -1.04 -18.41 -0.18
C ARG A 33 0.15 -19.09 0.50
N ARG A 34 1.33 -18.83 -0.04
CA ARG A 34 2.61 -19.22 0.57
C ARG A 34 3.48 -17.97 0.72
N MET A 35 4.15 -17.84 1.85
CA MET A 35 5.20 -16.83 2.04
C MET A 35 6.47 -17.30 1.34
N ARG A 36 7.14 -16.38 0.65
CA ARG A 36 8.49 -16.59 0.11
C ARG A 36 9.49 -15.91 1.02
N VAL A 37 10.67 -16.49 1.12
CA VAL A 37 11.76 -15.90 1.90
C VAL A 37 12.56 -14.98 0.98
N LEU A 38 12.61 -13.70 1.35
CA LEU A 38 13.46 -12.70 0.73
C LEU A 38 14.66 -12.46 1.65
N ASP A 39 15.87 -12.49 1.11
CA ASP A 39 17.10 -12.33 1.88
C ASP A 39 17.94 -11.16 1.35
N GLY A 40 18.55 -10.43 2.28
CA GLY A 40 19.35 -9.25 2.03
C GLY A 40 18.59 -7.92 2.17
N LEU A 41 19.22 -6.83 1.72
CA LEU A 41 18.61 -5.50 1.68
C LEU A 41 17.48 -5.46 0.65
N GLN A 42 16.43 -4.66 0.93
CA GLN A 42 15.36 -4.38 -0.03
C GLN A 42 15.87 -3.56 -1.21
N ALA A 43 16.47 -4.23 -2.17
CA ALA A 43 17.09 -3.66 -3.36
C ALA A 43 16.39 -4.15 -4.63
N PRO A 44 16.61 -3.49 -5.79
CA PRO A 44 16.10 -3.98 -7.07
C PRO A 44 16.56 -5.40 -7.41
N ARG A 45 17.76 -5.81 -6.98
CA ARG A 45 18.25 -7.19 -7.05
C ARG A 45 18.39 -7.76 -5.66
N MET A 46 17.82 -8.94 -5.44
CA MET A 46 17.88 -9.64 -4.15
C MET A 46 17.65 -11.13 -4.32
N GLN A 47 17.76 -11.89 -3.25
CA GLN A 47 17.44 -13.32 -3.26
C GLN A 47 16.00 -13.57 -2.83
N VAL A 48 15.30 -14.43 -3.57
CA VAL A 48 13.97 -14.95 -3.25
C VAL A 48 14.03 -16.47 -3.27
N ASP A 49 13.77 -17.11 -2.14
CA ASP A 49 13.91 -18.56 -1.95
C ASP A 49 15.28 -19.07 -2.44
N GLY A 50 16.35 -18.30 -2.18
CA GLY A 50 17.74 -18.62 -2.56
C GLY A 50 18.08 -18.40 -4.05
N ARG A 51 17.23 -17.76 -4.82
CA ARG A 51 17.46 -17.41 -6.23
C ARG A 51 17.69 -15.90 -6.38
N ASP A 52 18.71 -15.53 -7.14
CA ASP A 52 18.96 -14.13 -7.50
C ASP A 52 17.91 -13.65 -8.50
N VAL A 53 17.22 -12.56 -8.17
CA VAL A 53 16.13 -12.02 -8.98
C VAL A 53 16.19 -10.52 -9.11
N LEU A 54 15.59 -9.99 -10.18
CA LEU A 54 15.17 -8.60 -10.29
C LEU A 54 13.75 -8.48 -9.71
N LEU A 55 13.58 -7.59 -8.71
CA LEU A 55 12.35 -7.45 -7.93
C LEU A 55 11.41 -6.44 -8.59
N PHE A 56 10.24 -6.90 -9.06
CA PHE A 56 9.16 -6.05 -9.59
C PHE A 56 7.95 -5.94 -8.66
N ALA A 57 7.96 -6.63 -7.52
CA ALA A 57 6.81 -6.73 -6.63
C ALA A 57 7.00 -5.98 -5.29
N GLY A 58 8.03 -5.15 -5.17
CA GLY A 58 8.31 -4.40 -3.95
C GLY A 58 7.55 -3.09 -3.87
N SER A 59 7.29 -2.62 -2.64
CA SER A 59 6.68 -1.31 -2.39
C SER A 59 7.69 -0.23 -2.00
N ASN A 60 8.98 -0.54 -1.96
CA ASN A 60 10.07 0.42 -1.71
C ASN A 60 10.34 1.27 -2.97
N TYR A 61 9.32 1.99 -3.44
CA TYR A 61 9.26 2.63 -4.76
C TYR A 61 10.40 3.62 -5.02
N LEU A 62 10.90 4.31 -3.99
CA LEU A 62 11.98 5.30 -4.07
C LEU A 62 13.34 4.76 -3.62
N ASP A 63 13.42 3.47 -3.29
CA ASP A 63 14.64 2.81 -2.83
C ASP A 63 15.26 3.47 -1.58
N LEU A 64 14.41 3.99 -0.68
CA LEU A 64 14.83 4.66 0.55
C LEU A 64 15.09 3.69 1.70
N ALA A 65 14.49 2.50 1.71
CA ALA A 65 14.65 1.53 2.80
C ALA A 65 16.11 1.08 3.03
N ARG A 66 16.96 1.20 2.01
CA ARG A 66 18.40 0.88 2.09
C ARG A 66 19.31 2.10 2.04
N HIS A 67 18.73 3.31 2.05
CA HIS A 67 19.55 4.53 2.00
C HIS A 67 20.46 4.64 3.23
N PRO A 68 21.77 4.93 3.06
CA PRO A 68 22.73 4.95 4.18
C PRO A 68 22.29 5.87 5.33
N GLU A 69 21.80 7.07 5.04
CA GLU A 69 21.35 8.01 6.08
C GLU A 69 20.09 7.49 6.82
N VAL A 70 19.22 6.76 6.14
CA VAL A 70 18.02 6.17 6.76
C VAL A 70 18.42 5.05 7.71
N ILE A 71 19.34 4.18 7.30
CA ILE A 71 19.89 3.11 8.15
C ILE A 71 20.62 3.72 9.35
N GLU A 72 21.47 4.72 9.15
CA GLU A 72 22.20 5.39 10.23
C GLU A 72 21.26 6.06 11.24
N ALA A 73 20.16 6.68 10.77
CA ALA A 73 19.16 7.26 11.66
C ALA A 73 18.48 6.20 12.53
N ALA A 74 18.12 5.06 11.94
CA ALA A 74 17.55 3.93 12.68
C ALA A 74 18.52 3.37 13.73
N GLU A 75 19.80 3.24 13.39
CA GLU A 75 20.85 2.80 14.32
C GLU A 75 21.04 3.78 15.49
N ARG A 76 21.11 5.07 15.21
CA ARG A 76 21.23 6.11 16.26
C ARG A 76 20.02 6.06 17.18
N ALA A 77 18.79 6.04 16.62
CA ALA A 77 17.58 5.98 17.42
C ALA A 77 17.52 4.74 18.32
N SER A 78 18.01 3.59 17.82
CA SER A 78 18.10 2.37 18.64
C SER A 78 19.07 2.50 19.81
N ARG A 79 20.13 3.26 19.66
CA ARG A 79 21.10 3.53 20.74
C ARG A 79 20.57 4.54 21.77
N ASP A 80 19.85 5.58 21.27
CA ASP A 80 19.40 6.70 22.12
C ASP A 80 18.10 6.36 22.88
N TYR A 81 17.17 5.65 22.26
CA TYR A 81 15.86 5.35 22.82
C TYR A 81 15.63 3.85 23.14
N GLY A 82 16.50 2.96 22.65
CA GLY A 82 16.29 1.50 22.72
C GLY A 82 15.45 0.97 21.56
N CYS A 83 15.15 -0.35 21.63
CA CYS A 83 14.49 -1.07 20.52
C CYS A 83 12.96 -0.89 20.48
N ALA A 84 12.35 -0.32 21.52
CA ALA A 84 10.90 -0.18 21.63
C ALA A 84 10.52 1.10 22.38
N ALA A 85 9.32 1.59 22.12
CA ALA A 85 8.78 2.77 22.82
C ALA A 85 8.30 2.48 24.27
N GLY A 86 8.21 1.22 24.68
CA GLY A 86 7.92 0.81 26.06
C GLY A 86 6.44 0.86 26.46
N GLY A 87 5.53 1.24 25.57
CA GLY A 87 4.09 1.31 25.88
C GLY A 87 3.27 1.95 24.76
N SER A 88 1.97 2.14 25.03
CA SER A 88 1.12 2.94 24.14
C SER A 88 1.44 4.43 24.25
N ARG A 89 1.07 5.20 23.24
CA ARG A 89 1.32 6.65 23.16
C ARG A 89 0.77 7.41 24.38
N LEU A 90 -0.38 6.99 24.92
CA LEU A 90 -1.04 7.66 26.05
C LEU A 90 -0.50 7.23 27.43
N ILE A 91 0.40 6.26 27.49
CA ILE A 91 0.96 5.79 28.76
C ILE A 91 2.44 6.19 28.86
N THR A 92 3.34 5.47 28.21
CA THR A 92 4.79 5.70 28.29
C THR A 92 5.47 5.77 26.91
N GLY A 93 4.74 5.47 25.84
CA GLY A 93 5.28 5.30 24.49
C GLY A 93 5.33 6.58 23.66
N ASN A 94 4.97 7.74 24.20
CA ASN A 94 5.06 9.02 23.50
C ASN A 94 6.45 9.65 23.70
N LEU A 95 7.41 9.19 22.90
CA LEU A 95 8.78 9.69 22.95
C LEU A 95 8.92 10.98 22.11
N ALA A 96 9.96 11.78 22.36
CA ALA A 96 10.22 13.02 21.65
C ALA A 96 10.32 12.84 20.11
N CYS A 97 10.88 11.71 19.67
CA CYS A 97 10.97 11.37 18.25
C CYS A 97 9.59 11.22 17.57
N HIS A 98 8.57 10.72 18.29
CA HIS A 98 7.21 10.62 17.74
C HIS A 98 6.60 12.00 17.47
N GLU A 99 6.69 12.92 18.45
CA GLU A 99 6.21 14.30 18.28
C GLU A 99 6.98 15.00 17.14
N ALA A 100 8.29 14.75 17.01
CA ALA A 100 9.10 15.29 15.94
C ALA A 100 8.69 14.73 14.56
N LEU A 101 8.39 13.43 14.43
CA LEU A 101 7.88 12.85 13.20
C LEU A 101 6.53 13.46 12.81
N GLU A 102 5.61 13.60 13.77
CA GLU A 102 4.29 14.19 13.53
C GLU A 102 4.39 15.65 13.10
N ALA A 103 5.33 16.41 13.68
CA ALA A 103 5.62 17.79 13.26
C ALA A 103 6.22 17.85 11.84
N ASP A 104 7.17 16.94 11.51
CA ASP A 104 7.77 16.86 10.18
C ASP A 104 6.72 16.47 9.12
N LEU A 105 5.83 15.52 9.44
CA LEU A 105 4.71 15.13 8.56
C LEU A 105 3.74 16.31 8.34
N ALA A 106 3.32 16.97 9.41
CA ALA A 106 2.43 18.14 9.32
C ALA A 106 3.05 19.22 8.42
N GLY A 107 4.34 19.54 8.64
CA GLY A 107 5.08 20.51 7.83
C GLY A 107 5.23 20.10 6.37
N PHE A 108 5.57 18.84 6.12
CA PHE A 108 5.74 18.31 4.75
C PHE A 108 4.44 18.39 3.94
N PHE A 109 3.30 18.04 4.53
CA PHE A 109 1.99 18.09 3.86
C PHE A 109 1.30 19.47 3.97
N GLY A 110 1.89 20.44 4.67
CA GLY A 110 1.27 21.76 4.88
C GLY A 110 -0.01 21.72 5.72
N ARG A 111 -0.07 20.81 6.71
CA ARG A 111 -1.25 20.60 7.57
C ARG A 111 -0.99 21.13 8.97
N GLU A 112 -2.06 21.41 9.73
CA GLU A 112 -1.94 21.90 11.11
C GLU A 112 -1.33 20.85 12.05
N ALA A 113 -1.65 19.56 11.82
CA ALA A 113 -1.18 18.45 12.64
C ALA A 113 -1.14 17.14 11.87
N ALA A 114 -0.37 16.20 12.40
CA ALA A 114 -0.38 14.79 11.99
C ALA A 114 -0.40 13.88 13.20
N LEU A 115 -0.79 12.63 13.01
CA LEU A 115 -0.78 11.58 14.03
C LEU A 115 -0.26 10.28 13.40
N ALA A 116 0.77 9.68 13.99
CA ALA A 116 1.38 8.46 13.51
C ALA A 116 0.66 7.21 14.05
N PHE A 117 0.47 6.23 13.17
CA PHE A 117 -0.10 4.90 13.42
C PHE A 117 0.90 3.81 13.05
N ASN A 118 0.76 2.61 13.62
CA ASN A 118 1.68 1.51 13.31
C ASN A 118 1.53 0.99 11.88
N THR A 119 0.35 1.01 11.30
CA THR A 119 0.09 0.57 9.92
C THR A 119 -1.03 1.40 9.29
N GLY A 120 -1.08 1.45 7.93
CA GLY A 120 -2.20 2.05 7.21
C GLY A 120 -3.54 1.40 7.52
N TYR A 121 -3.54 0.07 7.66
CA TYR A 121 -4.74 -0.65 8.10
C TYR A 121 -5.26 -0.11 9.45
N MET A 122 -4.36 0.07 10.43
CA MET A 122 -4.73 0.61 11.75
C MET A 122 -5.18 2.08 11.67
N ALA A 123 -4.62 2.87 10.76
CA ALA A 123 -5.05 4.25 10.53
C ALA A 123 -6.52 4.27 10.06
N ASN A 124 -6.87 3.55 9.01
CA ASN A 124 -8.24 3.53 8.47
C ASN A 124 -9.26 2.95 9.46
N VAL A 125 -8.97 1.79 10.10
CA VAL A 125 -9.90 1.21 11.10
C VAL A 125 -9.97 2.01 12.40
N GLY A 126 -9.08 2.96 12.61
CA GLY A 126 -9.12 3.90 13.74
C GLY A 126 -9.89 5.17 13.39
N VAL A 127 -9.62 5.75 12.22
CA VAL A 127 -10.16 7.04 11.78
C VAL A 127 -11.64 6.93 11.41
N ILE A 128 -12.02 5.97 10.59
CA ILE A 128 -13.40 5.86 10.11
C ILE A 128 -14.40 5.75 11.27
N PRO A 129 -14.23 4.84 12.27
CA PRO A 129 -15.15 4.78 13.41
C PRO A 129 -15.05 5.99 14.36
N ALA A 130 -14.00 6.79 14.26
CA ALA A 130 -13.89 8.04 15.04
C ALA A 130 -14.72 9.17 14.45
N ILE A 131 -15.03 9.13 13.15
CA ILE A 131 -15.74 10.19 12.42
C ILE A 131 -17.22 9.83 12.22
N VAL A 132 -17.51 8.59 11.81
CA VAL A 132 -18.87 8.13 11.46
C VAL A 132 -19.30 6.91 12.30
N GLY A 133 -20.61 6.76 12.41
CA GLY A 133 -21.27 5.70 13.17
C GLY A 133 -22.73 5.51 12.73
N PRO A 134 -23.57 4.85 13.54
CA PRO A 134 -24.97 4.67 13.20
C PRO A 134 -25.71 5.98 12.88
N GLY A 135 -26.41 6.01 11.75
CA GLY A 135 -27.10 7.18 11.22
C GLY A 135 -26.21 8.13 10.40
N ASP A 136 -24.94 7.77 10.21
CA ASP A 136 -24.03 8.40 9.25
C ASP A 136 -23.87 7.47 8.03
N VAL A 137 -23.31 8.00 6.92
CA VAL A 137 -23.06 7.24 5.71
C VAL A 137 -21.58 7.37 5.30
N LEU A 138 -20.95 6.24 4.99
CA LEU A 138 -19.69 6.20 4.26
C LEU A 138 -19.98 6.04 2.76
N VAL A 139 -19.58 7.00 1.96
CA VAL A 139 -19.58 6.90 0.49
C VAL A 139 -18.21 6.39 0.06
N SER A 140 -18.19 5.23 -0.59
CA SER A 140 -16.97 4.47 -0.87
C SER A 140 -16.84 4.15 -2.36
N ASP A 141 -15.65 4.34 -2.93
CA ASP A 141 -15.32 3.74 -4.23
C ASP A 141 -15.37 2.21 -4.13
N GLU A 142 -15.83 1.53 -5.19
CA GLU A 142 -15.99 0.06 -5.20
C GLU A 142 -14.68 -0.71 -5.11
N LEU A 143 -13.52 -0.08 -5.44
CA LEU A 143 -12.20 -0.70 -5.40
C LEU A 143 -11.35 -0.27 -4.21
N ASN A 144 -11.92 0.43 -3.26
CA ASN A 144 -11.22 0.84 -2.06
C ASN A 144 -10.54 -0.31 -1.31
N HIS A 145 -9.42 0.01 -0.68
CA HIS A 145 -8.65 -0.91 0.13
C HIS A 145 -9.49 -1.55 1.26
N ALA A 146 -9.24 -2.82 1.56
CA ALA A 146 -9.97 -3.61 2.56
C ALA A 146 -10.06 -2.94 3.94
N SER A 147 -9.05 -2.14 4.34
CA SER A 147 -9.07 -1.41 5.61
C SER A 147 -10.16 -0.34 5.70
N ILE A 148 -10.55 0.26 4.58
CA ILE A 148 -11.67 1.21 4.51
C ILE A 148 -12.98 0.47 4.72
N ILE A 149 -13.14 -0.67 4.05
CA ILE A 149 -14.32 -1.54 4.19
C ILE A 149 -14.46 -2.04 5.63
N ASP A 150 -13.36 -2.49 6.24
CA ASP A 150 -13.37 -2.98 7.60
C ASP A 150 -13.55 -1.85 8.63
N GLY A 151 -13.03 -0.64 8.34
CA GLY A 151 -13.30 0.56 9.11
C GLY A 151 -14.80 0.91 9.14
N ALA A 152 -15.47 0.83 7.99
CA ALA A 152 -16.92 1.03 7.88
C ALA A 152 -17.72 0.00 8.69
N ARG A 153 -17.32 -1.28 8.62
CA ARG A 153 -17.94 -2.35 9.42
C ARG A 153 -17.80 -2.11 10.92
N LEU A 154 -16.61 -1.69 11.36
CA LEU A 154 -16.34 -1.37 12.76
C LEU A 154 -17.12 -0.13 13.22
N ALA A 155 -17.29 0.86 12.35
CA ALA A 155 -18.11 2.05 12.61
C ALA A 155 -19.61 1.74 12.72
N ARG A 156 -20.07 0.64 12.13
CA ARG A 156 -21.49 0.30 11.98
C ARG A 156 -22.27 1.41 11.28
N THR A 157 -21.60 2.08 10.35
CA THR A 157 -22.21 3.09 9.49
C THR A 157 -22.81 2.44 8.27
N ASP A 158 -23.81 3.08 7.67
CA ASP A 158 -24.30 2.67 6.37
C ASP A 158 -23.23 2.94 5.31
N VAL A 159 -23.15 2.09 4.28
CA VAL A 159 -22.18 2.21 3.20
C VAL A 159 -22.90 2.37 1.87
N ALA A 160 -22.59 3.42 1.14
CA ALA A 160 -23.04 3.66 -0.22
C ALA A 160 -21.84 3.59 -1.17
N VAL A 161 -21.86 2.61 -2.07
CA VAL A 161 -20.76 2.38 -3.02
C VAL A 161 -21.09 3.05 -4.35
N PHE A 162 -20.09 3.75 -4.92
CA PHE A 162 -20.15 4.27 -6.29
C PHE A 162 -19.18 3.51 -7.21
N ARG A 163 -19.46 3.55 -8.52
CA ARG A 163 -18.62 2.89 -9.52
C ARG A 163 -17.23 3.51 -9.55
N HIS A 164 -16.23 2.65 -9.65
CA HIS A 164 -14.82 3.04 -9.63
C HIS A 164 -14.50 4.17 -10.62
N GLY A 165 -13.89 5.25 -10.09
CA GLY A 165 -13.44 6.40 -10.88
C GLY A 165 -14.55 7.21 -11.57
N ASP A 166 -15.82 6.85 -11.39
CA ASP A 166 -16.97 7.44 -12.07
C ASP A 166 -17.55 8.61 -11.25
N VAL A 167 -17.23 9.85 -11.65
CA VAL A 167 -17.65 11.09 -11.00
C VAL A 167 -19.18 11.27 -11.04
N ASP A 168 -19.85 10.83 -12.09
CA ASP A 168 -21.30 10.93 -12.21
C ASP A 168 -21.97 9.96 -11.22
N SER A 169 -21.53 8.71 -11.17
CA SER A 169 -21.98 7.73 -10.18
C SER A 169 -21.72 8.19 -8.74
N PHE A 170 -20.57 8.83 -8.49
CA PHE A 170 -20.23 9.41 -7.21
C PHE A 170 -21.24 10.54 -6.83
N THR A 171 -21.50 11.45 -7.77
CA THR A 171 -22.44 12.58 -7.55
C THR A 171 -23.86 12.06 -7.28
N GLU A 172 -24.38 11.14 -8.09
CA GLU A 172 -25.69 10.50 -7.90
C GLU A 172 -25.77 9.82 -6.53
N THR A 173 -24.69 9.18 -6.08
CA THR A 173 -24.64 8.50 -4.78
C THR A 173 -24.68 9.52 -3.64
N LEU A 174 -23.95 10.65 -3.71
CA LEU A 174 -24.00 11.72 -2.73
C LEU A 174 -25.41 12.35 -2.64
N GLU A 175 -26.00 12.72 -3.78
CA GLU A 175 -27.32 13.32 -3.85
C GLU A 175 -28.39 12.40 -3.23
N ARG A 176 -28.26 11.10 -3.43
CA ARG A 176 -29.17 10.08 -2.89
C ARG A 176 -29.07 9.95 -1.37
N VAL A 177 -27.85 9.98 -0.79
CA VAL A 177 -27.66 9.68 0.64
C VAL A 177 -27.68 10.91 1.53
N ARG A 178 -27.29 12.09 1.00
CA ARG A 178 -27.10 13.30 1.81
C ARG A 178 -28.34 13.77 2.56
N PRO A 179 -29.56 13.72 1.99
CA PRO A 179 -30.76 14.22 2.67
C PRO A 179 -31.08 13.51 3.99
N ASP A 180 -30.80 12.22 4.09
CA ASP A 180 -31.16 11.39 5.25
C ASP A 180 -29.98 11.12 6.19
N ALA A 181 -28.75 11.43 5.76
CA ALA A 181 -27.54 11.18 6.56
C ALA A 181 -27.28 12.33 7.54
N ARG A 182 -26.99 11.99 8.80
CA ARG A 182 -26.51 12.98 9.78
C ARG A 182 -25.14 13.53 9.37
N ARG A 183 -24.24 12.67 8.94
CA ARG A 183 -22.90 12.97 8.40
C ARG A 183 -22.62 12.09 7.20
N VAL A 184 -21.84 12.60 6.24
CA VAL A 184 -21.33 11.84 5.13
C VAL A 184 -19.81 11.90 5.16
N LEU A 185 -19.17 10.74 5.16
CA LEU A 185 -17.73 10.56 4.95
C LEU A 185 -17.52 9.95 3.57
N VAL A 186 -16.79 10.63 2.71
CA VAL A 186 -16.32 10.09 1.44
C VAL A 186 -14.94 9.50 1.67
N ALA A 187 -14.72 8.26 1.27
CA ALA A 187 -13.40 7.65 1.32
C ALA A 187 -13.02 7.08 -0.05
N CYS A 188 -11.79 7.38 -0.50
CA CYS A 188 -11.21 6.81 -1.70
C CYS A 188 -9.70 6.60 -1.55
N ASP A 189 -9.16 5.58 -2.24
CA ASP A 189 -7.73 5.45 -2.46
C ASP A 189 -7.27 6.53 -3.45
N GLY A 190 -6.14 7.16 -3.22
CA GLY A 190 -5.54 8.10 -4.16
C GLY A 190 -4.96 7.39 -5.38
N VAL A 191 -4.26 6.29 -5.14
CA VAL A 191 -3.79 5.33 -6.15
C VAL A 191 -4.31 3.95 -5.80
N TYR A 192 -5.02 3.31 -6.72
CA TYR A 192 -5.56 1.97 -6.53
C TYR A 192 -4.48 0.91 -6.73
N SER A 193 -4.20 0.15 -5.68
CA SER A 193 -3.04 -0.75 -5.61
C SER A 193 -3.05 -1.91 -6.61
N MET A 194 -4.22 -2.26 -7.13
CA MET A 194 -4.40 -3.38 -8.05
C MET A 194 -4.42 -2.93 -9.52
N ASP A 195 -4.96 -1.75 -9.79
CA ASP A 195 -5.20 -1.23 -11.12
C ASP A 195 -4.15 -0.18 -11.52
N GLY A 196 -3.51 0.45 -10.54
CA GLY A 196 -2.44 1.42 -10.76
C GLY A 196 -2.92 2.76 -11.34
N ASP A 197 -4.21 3.00 -11.37
CA ASP A 197 -4.82 4.26 -11.73
C ASP A 197 -5.05 5.17 -10.51
N THR A 198 -5.53 6.37 -10.74
CA THR A 198 -5.75 7.38 -9.70
C THR A 198 -7.22 7.76 -9.61
N ALA A 199 -7.69 8.02 -8.39
CA ALA A 199 -8.98 8.67 -8.20
C ALA A 199 -9.01 10.05 -8.89
N PRO A 200 -10.16 10.49 -9.38
CA PRO A 200 -10.39 11.89 -9.81
C PRO A 200 -10.52 12.82 -8.59
N VAL A 201 -9.39 12.99 -7.85
CA VAL A 201 -9.36 13.59 -6.50
C VAL A 201 -9.96 14.99 -6.46
N ALA A 202 -9.65 15.84 -7.48
CA ALA A 202 -10.16 17.21 -7.52
C ALA A 202 -11.70 17.25 -7.63
N GLU A 203 -12.26 16.40 -8.48
CA GLU A 203 -13.71 16.30 -8.66
C GLU A 203 -14.39 15.72 -7.43
N ILE A 204 -13.80 14.69 -6.81
CA ILE A 204 -14.31 14.06 -5.59
C ILE A 204 -14.34 15.09 -4.45
N VAL A 205 -13.23 15.80 -4.19
CA VAL A 205 -13.14 16.81 -3.14
C VAL A 205 -14.17 17.91 -3.36
N LYS A 206 -14.22 18.45 -4.58
CA LYS A 206 -15.18 19.51 -4.92
C LYS A 206 -16.63 19.07 -4.69
N ARG A 207 -17.03 17.92 -5.24
CA ARG A 207 -18.40 17.41 -5.11
C ARG A 207 -18.76 17.04 -3.67
N ALA A 208 -17.82 16.49 -2.92
CA ALA A 208 -18.03 16.17 -1.51
C ALA A 208 -18.33 17.45 -0.71
N HIS A 209 -17.54 18.51 -0.89
CA HIS A 209 -17.75 19.77 -0.20
C HIS A 209 -19.03 20.50 -0.65
N ASP A 210 -19.37 20.44 -1.94
CA ASP A 210 -20.65 20.96 -2.46
C ASP A 210 -21.88 20.30 -1.76
N HIS A 211 -21.69 19.08 -1.18
CA HIS A 211 -22.72 18.32 -0.46
C HIS A 211 -22.48 18.23 1.06
N ASP A 212 -21.65 19.09 1.64
CA ASP A 212 -21.32 19.08 3.08
C ASP A 212 -20.86 17.70 3.57
N ALA A 213 -19.98 17.05 2.80
CA ALA A 213 -19.36 15.76 3.12
C ALA A 213 -17.87 15.93 3.42
N ILE A 214 -17.36 15.09 4.31
CA ILE A 214 -15.96 15.03 4.73
C ILE A 214 -15.19 14.11 3.79
N VAL A 215 -13.97 14.45 3.38
CA VAL A 215 -13.13 13.62 2.50
C VAL A 215 -11.98 13.00 3.27
N LEU A 216 -11.91 11.66 3.26
CA LEU A 216 -10.76 10.84 3.64
C LEU A 216 -10.09 10.34 2.35
N LEU A 217 -8.88 10.81 2.10
CA LEU A 217 -8.04 10.31 1.00
C LEU A 217 -6.97 9.37 1.54
N ASP A 218 -7.03 8.10 1.17
CA ASP A 218 -5.97 7.12 1.43
C ASP A 218 -4.94 7.19 0.30
N ASP A 219 -3.88 7.92 0.54
CA ASP A 219 -2.81 8.14 -0.43
C ASP A 219 -1.57 7.28 -0.14
N ALA A 220 -1.78 6.06 0.35
CA ALA A 220 -0.72 5.12 0.73
C ALA A 220 0.24 4.80 -0.42
N HIS A 221 -0.20 4.82 -1.67
CA HIS A 221 0.62 4.57 -2.85
C HIS A 221 1.07 5.84 -3.56
N GLY A 222 0.39 6.98 -3.38
CA GLY A 222 0.77 8.26 -3.95
C GLY A 222 1.82 8.99 -3.14
N THR A 223 1.76 8.89 -1.80
CA THR A 223 2.73 9.50 -0.86
C THR A 223 4.17 9.17 -1.26
N GLY A 224 5.02 10.19 -1.42
CA GLY A 224 6.39 10.09 -1.86
C GLY A 224 6.57 9.99 -3.37
N CYS A 225 5.61 9.43 -4.12
CA CYS A 225 5.73 9.10 -5.53
C CYS A 225 5.13 10.14 -6.47
N LEU A 226 4.00 10.72 -6.12
CA LEU A 226 3.23 11.63 -6.96
C LEU A 226 3.24 13.06 -6.42
N GLY A 227 2.97 14.03 -7.31
CA GLY A 227 3.06 15.44 -7.00
C GLY A 227 4.49 16.00 -7.14
N ALA A 228 4.60 17.32 -7.27
CA ALA A 228 5.87 18.01 -7.52
C ALA A 228 6.88 17.77 -6.38
N ARG A 229 6.41 17.76 -5.13
CA ARG A 229 7.24 17.51 -3.94
C ARG A 229 7.07 16.11 -3.36
N GLY A 230 6.27 15.22 -4.00
CA GLY A 230 5.99 13.89 -3.48
C GLY A 230 4.92 13.87 -2.39
N ARG A 231 4.03 14.86 -2.35
CA ARG A 231 2.93 14.94 -1.38
C ARG A 231 1.69 14.15 -1.81
N GLY A 232 1.81 13.38 -2.90
CA GLY A 232 0.80 12.44 -3.35
C GLY A 232 -0.19 12.97 -4.36
N THR A 233 -1.32 12.24 -4.50
CA THR A 233 -2.33 12.49 -5.53
C THR A 233 -3.07 13.80 -5.33
N ALA A 234 -3.31 14.22 -4.09
CA ALA A 234 -3.95 15.51 -3.80
C ALA A 234 -3.07 16.69 -4.24
N GLU A 235 -1.73 16.62 -4.06
CA GLU A 235 -0.82 17.62 -4.60
C GLU A 235 -0.84 17.60 -6.13
N ALA A 236 -0.77 16.40 -6.74
CA ALA A 236 -0.81 16.26 -8.19
C ALA A 236 -2.10 16.82 -8.80
N ALA A 237 -3.23 16.70 -8.08
CA ALA A 237 -4.53 17.26 -8.46
C ALA A 237 -4.73 18.75 -8.10
N GLY A 238 -3.78 19.36 -7.36
CA GLY A 238 -3.85 20.77 -6.95
C GLY A 238 -4.85 21.07 -5.83
N VAL A 239 -5.28 20.07 -5.05
CA VAL A 239 -6.30 20.18 -4.01
C VAL A 239 -5.83 19.67 -2.64
N LEU A 240 -4.52 19.66 -2.42
CA LEU A 240 -3.94 19.13 -1.18
C LEU A 240 -4.52 19.79 0.07
N GLU A 241 -4.70 21.11 0.07
CA GLU A 241 -5.20 21.87 1.21
C GLU A 241 -6.70 21.63 1.48
N GLU A 242 -7.43 21.16 0.47
CA GLU A 242 -8.87 20.95 0.51
C GLU A 242 -9.27 19.54 1.03
N VAL A 243 -8.33 18.58 1.07
CA VAL A 243 -8.58 17.25 1.63
C VAL A 243 -8.69 17.35 3.16
N ASP A 244 -9.81 16.93 3.76
CA ASP A 244 -10.04 17.04 5.22
C ASP A 244 -9.14 16.09 6.02
N ILE A 245 -9.02 14.86 5.56
CA ILE A 245 -8.29 13.76 6.22
C ILE A 245 -7.38 13.13 5.19
N LEU A 246 -6.08 13.41 5.27
CA LEU A 246 -5.07 12.78 4.44
C LEU A 246 -4.44 11.61 5.19
N MET A 247 -4.53 10.40 4.63
CA MET A 247 -3.86 9.21 5.12
C MET A 247 -2.69 8.88 4.19
N GLY A 248 -1.54 8.53 4.76
CA GLY A 248 -0.39 7.99 4.03
C GLY A 248 0.33 6.91 4.80
N THR A 249 1.23 6.20 4.12
CA THR A 249 2.04 5.14 4.75
C THR A 249 3.52 5.46 4.74
N LEU A 250 4.20 5.06 5.82
CA LEU A 250 5.66 5.14 5.94
C LEU A 250 6.35 3.84 5.49
N GLY A 251 5.56 2.79 5.24
CA GLY A 251 6.05 1.44 4.92
C GLY A 251 6.22 1.14 3.43
N LYS A 252 6.07 2.13 2.55
CA LYS A 252 6.19 1.97 1.09
C LYS A 252 7.31 2.87 0.55
N SER A 253 6.98 3.89 -0.22
CA SER A 253 7.94 4.85 -0.79
C SER A 253 8.86 5.48 0.24
N ILE A 254 8.38 5.72 1.47
CA ILE A 254 9.17 6.29 2.57
C ILE A 254 10.19 5.29 3.15
N GLY A 255 10.10 4.00 2.80
CA GLY A 255 11.13 3.00 3.11
C GLY A 255 11.33 2.71 4.61
N SER A 256 10.31 2.97 5.45
CA SER A 256 10.33 2.70 6.88
C SER A 256 9.17 1.78 7.29
N PHE A 257 8.50 2.05 8.39
CA PHE A 257 7.31 1.34 8.86
C PHE A 257 6.36 2.30 9.56
N GLY A 258 5.06 2.07 9.39
CA GLY A 258 4.01 2.90 9.98
C GLY A 258 3.11 3.56 8.94
N ALA A 259 2.25 4.43 9.45
CA ALA A 259 1.35 5.26 8.66
C ALA A 259 1.07 6.57 9.43
N PHE A 260 0.36 7.47 8.78
CA PHE A 260 -0.03 8.72 9.41
C PHE A 260 -1.41 9.18 8.91
N ILE A 261 -2.04 10.00 9.74
CA ILE A 261 -3.15 10.86 9.36
C ILE A 261 -2.67 12.30 9.50
N ALA A 262 -2.90 13.13 8.49
CA ALA A 262 -2.62 14.55 8.52
C ALA A 262 -3.89 15.35 8.23
N GLY A 263 -4.09 16.48 8.95
CA GLY A 263 -5.28 17.31 8.85
C GLY A 263 -5.26 18.46 9.85
N SER A 264 -6.44 18.83 10.38
CA SER A 264 -6.55 19.87 11.39
C SER A 264 -6.05 19.41 12.77
N ALA A 265 -5.66 20.35 13.62
CA ALA A 265 -5.31 20.07 15.02
C ALA A 265 -6.48 19.43 15.79
N LYS A 266 -7.72 19.84 15.49
CA LYS A 266 -8.94 19.25 16.08
C LYS A 266 -9.12 17.78 15.68
N LEU A 267 -8.80 17.42 14.42
CA LEU A 267 -8.82 16.03 13.97
C LEU A 267 -7.81 15.19 14.77
N ARG A 268 -6.58 15.68 14.91
CA ARG A 268 -5.55 14.99 15.73
C ARG A 268 -6.06 14.75 17.15
N ASP A 269 -6.58 15.77 17.81
CA ASP A 269 -7.09 15.66 19.18
C ASP A 269 -8.26 14.68 19.27
N LEU A 270 -9.18 14.70 18.30
CA LEU A 270 -10.26 13.73 18.24
C LEU A 270 -9.72 12.29 18.14
N LEU A 271 -8.77 12.05 17.23
CA LEU A 271 -8.21 10.71 17.02
C LEU A 271 -7.42 10.19 18.25
N VAL A 272 -6.67 11.06 18.91
CA VAL A 272 -5.96 10.72 20.17
C VAL A 272 -6.95 10.24 21.25
N ASN A 273 -8.18 10.75 21.26
CA ASN A 273 -9.19 10.43 22.26
C ASN A 273 -10.18 9.32 21.83
N THR A 274 -10.28 8.98 20.54
CA THR A 274 -11.35 8.10 20.04
C THR A 274 -10.85 6.96 19.13
N ALA A 275 -9.70 7.11 18.47
CA ALA A 275 -9.18 6.09 17.57
C ALA A 275 -8.65 4.88 18.34
N ARG A 276 -9.45 3.83 18.44
CA ARG A 276 -9.14 2.64 19.26
C ARG A 276 -7.84 1.95 18.84
N SER A 277 -7.53 1.88 17.55
CA SER A 277 -6.30 1.29 17.04
C SER A 277 -5.04 2.09 17.44
N PHE A 278 -5.17 3.39 17.70
CA PHE A 278 -4.11 4.23 18.27
C PHE A 278 -4.01 4.03 19.79
N ILE A 279 -5.14 4.15 20.50
CA ILE A 279 -5.20 4.14 21.97
C ILE A 279 -4.69 2.80 22.55
N PHE A 280 -5.12 1.68 21.96
CA PHE A 280 -4.90 0.33 22.48
C PHE A 280 -3.76 -0.41 21.78
N SER A 281 -2.79 0.32 21.22
CA SER A 281 -1.58 -0.24 20.62
C SER A 281 -0.32 0.32 21.25
N CYS A 282 0.75 -0.46 21.28
CA CYS A 282 2.09 0.07 21.55
C CYS A 282 2.49 1.04 20.44
N ALA A 283 3.30 2.03 20.78
CA ALA A 283 3.81 3.01 19.82
C ALA A 283 4.85 2.39 18.86
N LEU A 284 5.07 3.05 17.72
CA LEU A 284 6.15 2.72 16.78
C LEU A 284 7.50 2.66 17.49
N ALA A 285 8.37 1.75 17.07
CA ALA A 285 9.73 1.71 17.57
C ALA A 285 10.53 2.94 17.09
N PRO A 286 11.38 3.53 17.95
CA PRO A 286 12.14 4.75 17.62
C PRO A 286 12.97 4.66 16.34
N ALA A 287 13.53 3.49 16.04
CA ALA A 287 14.30 3.24 14.83
C ALA A 287 13.48 3.54 13.57
N GLN A 288 12.24 3.04 13.50
CA GLN A 288 11.34 3.30 12.37
C GLN A 288 10.90 4.76 12.31
N VAL A 289 10.71 5.39 13.46
CA VAL A 289 10.33 6.80 13.55
C VAL A 289 11.40 7.69 12.97
N GLU A 290 12.67 7.55 13.40
CA GLU A 290 13.78 8.37 12.91
C GLU A 290 14.16 8.03 11.46
N ALA A 291 14.06 6.76 11.04
CA ALA A 291 14.18 6.37 9.64
C ALA A 291 13.14 7.09 8.76
N ALA A 292 11.88 7.13 9.18
CA ALA A 292 10.83 7.83 8.44
C ALA A 292 11.07 9.33 8.33
N ARG A 293 11.56 9.98 9.39
CA ARG A 293 11.90 11.41 9.40
C ARG A 293 12.98 11.75 8.36
N VAL A 294 14.06 10.97 8.34
CA VAL A 294 15.14 11.16 7.36
C VAL A 294 14.64 10.88 5.95
N SER A 295 13.87 9.81 5.75
CA SER A 295 13.29 9.50 4.44
C SER A 295 12.36 10.60 3.94
N LEU A 296 11.53 11.17 4.80
CA LEU A 296 10.64 12.28 4.43
C LEU A 296 11.41 13.49 3.93
N ARG A 297 12.53 13.83 4.57
CA ARG A 297 13.45 14.88 4.12
C ARG A 297 14.05 14.54 2.75
N LEU A 298 14.53 13.30 2.56
CA LEU A 298 15.11 12.84 1.29
C LEU A 298 14.11 12.85 0.14
N VAL A 299 12.83 12.57 0.39
CA VAL A 299 11.78 12.71 -0.63
C VAL A 299 11.73 14.14 -1.19
N ASP A 300 11.89 15.15 -0.35
CA ASP A 300 11.88 16.56 -0.77
C ASP A 300 13.22 16.97 -1.43
N GLU A 301 14.35 16.52 -0.87
CA GLU A 301 15.70 16.89 -1.31
C GLU A 301 16.16 16.14 -2.58
N GLU A 302 15.62 14.95 -2.85
CA GLU A 302 16.04 14.08 -3.95
C GLU A 302 14.89 13.82 -4.96
N PRO A 303 14.37 14.86 -5.65
CA PRO A 303 13.26 14.71 -6.64
C PRO A 303 13.62 13.76 -7.78
N TRP A 304 14.92 13.58 -8.08
CA TRP A 304 15.41 12.67 -9.10
C TRP A 304 14.94 11.22 -8.90
N ARG A 305 14.62 10.79 -7.65
CA ARG A 305 14.08 9.44 -7.40
C ARG A 305 12.70 9.28 -8.00
N ARG A 306 11.81 10.28 -7.86
CA ARG A 306 10.48 10.27 -8.48
C ARG A 306 10.58 10.31 -10.01
N GLU A 307 11.47 11.16 -10.53
CA GLU A 307 11.74 11.28 -11.96
C GLU A 307 12.24 9.93 -12.53
N ARG A 308 13.15 9.27 -11.81
CA ARG A 308 13.66 7.95 -12.19
C ARG A 308 12.58 6.89 -12.14
N LEU A 309 11.74 6.88 -11.11
CA LEU A 309 10.60 5.97 -11.00
C LEU A 309 9.68 6.15 -12.20
N ALA A 310 9.28 7.38 -12.52
CA ALA A 310 8.43 7.68 -13.66
C ALA A 310 9.06 7.22 -14.98
N ALA A 311 10.33 7.53 -15.22
CA ALA A 311 11.05 7.13 -16.44
C ALA A 311 11.12 5.59 -16.58
N ASN A 312 11.40 4.87 -15.50
CA ASN A 312 11.44 3.40 -15.50
C ASN A 312 10.04 2.82 -15.82
N CYS A 313 8.99 3.40 -15.26
CA CYS A 313 7.61 2.95 -15.52
C CYS A 313 7.21 3.20 -16.98
N ASP A 314 7.55 4.37 -17.53
CA ASP A 314 7.27 4.70 -18.92
C ASP A 314 8.03 3.79 -19.89
N GLN A 315 9.29 3.49 -19.59
CA GLN A 315 10.09 2.53 -20.36
C GLN A 315 9.46 1.15 -20.36
N LEU A 316 9.11 0.62 -19.17
CA LEU A 316 8.49 -0.70 -19.05
C LEU A 316 7.10 -0.74 -19.73
N ARG A 317 6.28 0.30 -19.53
CA ARG A 317 4.96 0.42 -20.17
C ARG A 317 5.08 0.41 -21.71
N ALA A 318 6.05 1.16 -22.24
CA ALA A 318 6.31 1.20 -23.69
C ALA A 318 6.78 -0.15 -24.23
N ALA A 319 7.68 -0.83 -23.51
CA ALA A 319 8.18 -2.16 -23.90
C ALA A 319 7.05 -3.22 -23.86
N LEU A 320 6.24 -3.26 -22.80
CA LEU A 320 5.09 -4.17 -22.70
C LEU A 320 4.07 -3.91 -23.82
N ARG A 321 3.78 -2.64 -24.10
CA ARG A 321 2.87 -2.26 -25.21
C ARG A 321 3.40 -2.70 -26.58
N ALA A 322 4.71 -2.59 -26.82
CA ALA A 322 5.34 -3.04 -28.07
C ALA A 322 5.17 -4.57 -28.27
N GLU A 323 5.12 -5.34 -27.20
CA GLU A 323 4.85 -6.78 -27.20
C GLU A 323 3.34 -7.11 -27.14
N GLY A 324 2.46 -6.12 -27.25
CA GLY A 324 1.00 -6.31 -27.22
C GLY A 324 0.42 -6.57 -25.82
N VAL A 325 1.19 -6.30 -24.74
CA VAL A 325 0.74 -6.43 -23.36
C VAL A 325 0.23 -5.09 -22.85
N SER A 326 -1.04 -5.05 -22.41
CA SER A 326 -1.66 -3.86 -21.82
C SER A 326 -1.40 -3.79 -20.32
N THR A 327 -1.15 -2.58 -19.84
CA THR A 327 -1.11 -2.25 -18.40
C THR A 327 -2.26 -1.32 -18.02
N GLU A 328 -3.24 -1.14 -18.88
CA GLU A 328 -4.40 -0.28 -18.60
C GLU A 328 -5.28 -0.89 -17.47
N PRO A 329 -5.87 -0.04 -16.63
CA PRO A 329 -5.98 1.42 -16.72
C PRO A 329 -4.83 2.21 -16.07
N SER A 330 -3.71 1.60 -15.73
CA SER A 330 -2.63 2.22 -14.97
C SER A 330 -2.09 3.51 -15.58
N THR A 331 -1.99 4.53 -14.74
CA THR A 331 -1.35 5.82 -15.04
C THR A 331 -0.15 6.11 -14.12
N THR A 332 0.16 5.20 -13.18
CA THR A 332 1.17 5.40 -12.12
C THR A 332 2.34 4.43 -12.23
N HIS A 333 3.09 4.28 -11.15
CA HIS A 333 4.20 3.34 -10.99
C HIS A 333 3.76 1.90 -10.70
N ILE A 334 2.48 1.63 -10.58
CA ILE A 334 1.92 0.28 -10.45
C ILE A 334 1.44 -0.14 -11.83
N LEU A 335 2.05 -1.17 -12.39
CA LEU A 335 1.84 -1.64 -13.76
C LEU A 335 1.21 -3.04 -13.74
N PRO A 336 -0.12 -3.16 -13.68
CA PRO A 336 -0.78 -4.45 -13.68
C PRO A 336 -0.75 -5.09 -15.07
N VAL A 337 -0.55 -6.41 -15.10
CA VAL A 337 -0.74 -7.24 -16.30
C VAL A 337 -1.85 -8.22 -15.99
N VAL A 338 -3.01 -8.02 -16.59
CA VAL A 338 -4.19 -8.86 -16.35
C VAL A 338 -4.07 -10.15 -17.16
N ILE A 339 -3.90 -11.28 -16.46
CA ILE A 339 -3.75 -12.60 -17.07
C ILE A 339 -5.09 -13.35 -17.09
N GLY A 340 -5.94 -13.16 -16.08
CA GLY A 340 -7.25 -13.79 -15.94
C GLY A 340 -7.23 -14.91 -14.88
N GLU A 341 -7.17 -16.17 -15.30
CA GLU A 341 -7.28 -17.32 -14.41
C GLU A 341 -6.17 -17.40 -13.35
N ASN A 342 -6.54 -17.69 -12.08
CA ASN A 342 -5.62 -17.79 -10.96
C ASN A 342 -4.47 -18.77 -11.21
N ALA A 343 -4.76 -19.96 -11.76
CA ALA A 343 -3.76 -20.98 -12.03
C ALA A 343 -2.76 -20.54 -13.10
N THR A 344 -3.24 -19.90 -14.17
CA THR A 344 -2.40 -19.34 -15.25
C THR A 344 -1.54 -18.20 -14.70
N THR A 345 -2.10 -17.31 -13.91
CA THR A 345 -1.35 -16.21 -13.25
C THR A 345 -0.19 -16.75 -12.42
N MET A 346 -0.44 -17.75 -11.59
CA MET A 346 0.61 -18.36 -10.78
C MET A 346 1.67 -19.06 -11.62
N THR A 347 1.28 -19.74 -12.71
CA THR A 347 2.22 -20.37 -13.65
C THR A 347 3.14 -19.34 -14.30
N VAL A 348 2.61 -18.19 -14.71
CA VAL A 348 3.41 -17.09 -15.27
C VAL A 348 4.40 -16.56 -14.23
N CYS A 349 3.96 -16.31 -13.00
CA CYS A 349 4.85 -15.83 -11.93
C CYS A 349 5.99 -16.82 -11.62
N GLU A 350 5.73 -18.14 -11.60
CA GLU A 350 6.79 -19.15 -11.41
C GLU A 350 7.77 -19.15 -12.59
N ARG A 351 7.29 -19.03 -13.83
CA ARG A 351 8.16 -18.94 -15.01
C ARG A 351 9.01 -17.68 -15.04
N LEU A 352 8.47 -16.55 -14.58
CA LEU A 352 9.23 -15.31 -14.40
C LEU A 352 10.32 -15.50 -13.34
N LEU A 353 9.97 -16.11 -12.21
CA LEU A 353 10.91 -16.42 -11.14
C LEU A 353 12.05 -17.33 -11.63
N ASP A 354 11.74 -18.35 -12.43
CA ASP A 354 12.75 -19.25 -13.03
C ASP A 354 13.70 -18.50 -13.99
N ARG A 355 13.28 -17.38 -14.54
CA ARG A 355 14.07 -16.49 -15.40
C ARG A 355 14.75 -15.33 -14.64
N GLY A 356 14.68 -15.32 -13.31
CA GLY A 356 15.29 -14.30 -12.48
C GLY A 356 14.48 -13.01 -12.31
N PHE A 357 13.16 -13.07 -12.56
CA PHE A 357 12.25 -11.92 -12.34
C PHE A 357 11.22 -12.27 -11.28
N TYR A 358 11.09 -11.44 -10.25
CA TYR A 358 10.07 -11.63 -9.23
C TYR A 358 8.93 -10.64 -9.42
N ALA A 359 7.83 -11.11 -9.99
CA ALA A 359 6.53 -10.44 -10.06
C ALA A 359 5.51 -11.18 -9.20
N GLN A 360 4.64 -10.47 -8.52
CA GLN A 360 3.66 -11.05 -7.61
C GLN A 360 2.35 -11.34 -8.34
N GLY A 361 1.93 -12.61 -8.31
CA GLY A 361 0.60 -13.03 -8.78
C GLY A 361 -0.48 -12.66 -7.75
N ILE A 362 -1.30 -11.69 -8.10
CA ILE A 362 -2.46 -11.31 -7.30
C ILE A 362 -3.65 -12.15 -7.78
N ARG A 363 -4.30 -12.85 -6.85
CA ARG A 363 -5.46 -13.70 -7.13
C ARG A 363 -6.70 -13.06 -6.54
N HIS A 364 -7.71 -12.86 -7.39
CA HIS A 364 -8.98 -12.33 -6.92
C HIS A 364 -9.76 -13.45 -6.21
N PRO A 365 -10.36 -13.20 -5.06
CA PRO A 365 -11.15 -14.20 -4.34
C PRO A 365 -12.44 -14.58 -5.07
N GLU A 366 -13.01 -13.71 -5.92
CA GLU A 366 -14.25 -13.94 -6.66
C GLU A 366 -14.19 -13.38 -8.09
N LYS A 367 -14.43 -14.26 -9.06
CA LYS A 367 -14.82 -14.03 -10.47
C LYS A 367 -14.11 -12.92 -11.27
N PHE A 368 -13.00 -13.25 -11.90
CA PHE A 368 -12.65 -12.60 -13.17
C PHE A 368 -13.24 -13.41 -14.34
N THR A 369 -14.22 -12.87 -15.02
CA THR A 369 -14.62 -13.34 -16.35
C THR A 369 -13.51 -12.95 -17.34
N ALA A 370 -12.95 -13.96 -17.97
CA ALA A 370 -11.83 -13.91 -18.90
C ALA A 370 -11.90 -12.70 -19.86
N LYS A 371 -10.92 -11.79 -19.75
CA LYS A 371 -10.48 -11.00 -20.88
C LYS A 371 -9.19 -11.64 -21.42
N ARG A 372 -9.24 -11.99 -22.68
CA ARG A 372 -8.29 -12.60 -23.60
C ARG A 372 -6.82 -12.73 -23.12
N ASN A 373 -6.32 -13.95 -23.15
CA ASN A 373 -4.95 -14.38 -22.85
C ASN A 373 -3.91 -13.85 -23.85
N VAL A 374 -3.47 -12.60 -23.70
CA VAL A 374 -2.40 -12.00 -24.51
C VAL A 374 -1.04 -12.65 -24.19
N PHE A 375 -0.86 -13.11 -22.94
CA PHE A 375 0.40 -13.69 -22.49
C PHE A 375 0.71 -15.08 -23.09
N GLU A 376 -0.32 -15.88 -23.42
CA GLU A 376 -0.11 -17.14 -24.15
C GLU A 376 0.45 -16.91 -25.55
N GLU A 377 0.10 -15.78 -26.19
CA GLU A 377 0.56 -15.39 -27.50
C GLU A 377 2.02 -14.94 -27.49
N VAL A 378 2.42 -14.17 -26.46
CA VAL A 378 3.82 -13.77 -26.24
C VAL A 378 4.71 -14.97 -25.92
N MET A 379 4.23 -15.88 -25.05
CA MET A 379 4.99 -17.10 -24.69
C MET A 379 5.03 -18.16 -25.81
N ARG A 380 4.12 -18.08 -26.81
CA ARG A 380 4.13 -18.95 -27.97
C ARG A 380 5.15 -18.52 -29.02
N LYS A 381 5.43 -17.22 -29.12
CA LYS A 381 6.45 -16.63 -30.02
C LYS A 381 7.88 -16.98 -29.62
N ASP A 382 8.12 -17.32 -28.36
CA ASP A 382 9.45 -17.62 -27.79
C ASP A 382 10.04 -19.00 -28.22
N LYS A 383 9.33 -19.75 -29.07
CA LYS A 383 9.88 -21.01 -29.63
C LYS A 383 10.67 -20.82 -30.92
N THR A 384 10.77 -19.60 -31.46
CA THR A 384 11.36 -19.35 -32.79
C THR A 384 12.34 -18.17 -32.82
N THR A 385 12.71 -17.56 -31.70
CA THR A 385 13.74 -16.50 -31.68
C THR A 385 15.04 -17.02 -31.11
N PRO A 386 16.17 -16.92 -31.87
CA PRO A 386 17.49 -17.22 -31.34
C PRO A 386 17.91 -16.12 -30.36
N ASP A 387 18.52 -16.56 -29.23
CA ASP A 387 19.34 -15.80 -28.30
C ASP A 387 19.13 -14.25 -28.30
N MET A 388 18.09 -13.80 -27.61
CA MET A 388 18.10 -12.42 -27.10
C MET A 388 18.94 -12.41 -25.83
N GLU A 389 20.07 -11.69 -25.89
CA GLU A 389 20.86 -11.32 -24.73
C GLU A 389 19.95 -10.71 -23.65
N PRO A 390 20.21 -10.93 -22.35
CA PRO A 390 19.43 -10.33 -21.29
C PRO A 390 19.41 -8.82 -21.50
N PHE A 391 18.21 -8.25 -21.56
CA PHE A 391 17.97 -6.81 -21.70
C PHE A 391 18.85 -6.06 -20.69
N ASP A 392 19.87 -5.39 -21.19
CA ASP A 392 20.77 -4.55 -20.40
C ASP A 392 20.03 -3.27 -20.03
N MET A 393 19.11 -3.36 -19.06
CA MET A 393 18.33 -2.23 -18.56
C MET A 393 19.17 -1.30 -17.67
N PHE A 394 20.45 -1.62 -17.46
CA PHE A 394 21.36 -0.83 -16.65
C PHE A 394 22.68 -0.66 -17.39
N ASP A 395 22.81 0.49 -18.04
CA ASP A 395 24.09 0.99 -18.54
C ASP A 395 25.10 1.01 -17.38
N GLU A 396 26.34 0.61 -17.65
CA GLU A 396 27.47 0.62 -16.69
C GLU A 396 27.75 1.98 -16.03
N SER A 397 27.14 3.07 -16.50
CA SER A 397 27.23 4.40 -15.91
C SER A 397 26.57 4.53 -14.52
N MET A 398 25.92 3.48 -13.99
CA MET A 398 25.31 3.44 -12.65
C MET A 398 26.19 2.77 -11.58
N ARG A 399 27.45 2.51 -11.85
CA ARG A 399 28.40 2.20 -10.78
C ARG A 399 28.67 3.46 -9.98
N VAL A 400 28.06 3.57 -8.81
CA VAL A 400 28.52 4.47 -7.76
C VAL A 400 29.94 4.01 -7.42
N GLU A 401 30.94 4.84 -7.72
CA GLU A 401 32.32 4.61 -7.25
C GLU A 401 32.29 4.47 -5.74
N GLU A 402 32.70 3.29 -5.27
CA GLU A 402 33.02 3.08 -3.87
C GLU A 402 34.25 3.96 -3.53
N THR A 403 34.00 5.03 -2.80
CA THR A 403 35.05 5.77 -2.02
C THR A 403 34.56 5.93 -0.60
#